data_cf7eb0d83d7e3fd039ed9578b32251d4
#
_entry.id   cf7eb0d83d7e3fd039ed9578b32251d4
#
_cell.length_a   1.000
_cell.length_b   1.000
_cell.length_c   1.000
_cell.angle_alpha   90.00
_cell.angle_beta   90.00
_cell.angle_gamma   90.00
#
_symmetry.space_group_name_H-M   'P 1'
#
loop_
_entity.id
_entity.type
_entity.pdbx_description
1 polymer ?
#
loop_
_entity_poly.entity_id
_entity_poly.type
_entity_poly.pdbx_seq_one_letter_code
_entity_poly.pdbx_strand_id
1 'polypeptide(L)'
;MSMSELLRLHYAPDNDSLCVRLALHELGMTYETVLVDRRLRAHKSDAFLAMNPNGLIPVLETPLGPMFETAAIIIWLVDRERALMPNPSAPARMYAMQWMMWLANTLHPTLRTLFYPAQYADGDIDPTYRMAKIRLQQH
;
A
#
# COMPACT_ATOMS: atom_id res chain seq x y z
N MET A 1 -14.93 -22.67 -5.69
CA MET A 1 -14.80 -21.28 -5.20
C MET A 1 -15.87 -20.44 -5.90
N SER A 2 -16.71 -19.79 -5.12
CA SER A 2 -17.67 -18.83 -5.68
C SER A 2 -16.89 -17.66 -6.28
N MET A 3 -17.31 -17.14 -7.45
CA MET A 3 -16.72 -15.92 -8.06
C MET A 3 -16.71 -14.71 -7.10
N SER A 4 -17.48 -14.77 -6.01
CA SER A 4 -17.56 -13.72 -4.98
C SER A 4 -16.38 -13.70 -3.99
N GLU A 5 -15.47 -14.66 -4.04
CA GLU A 5 -14.33 -14.76 -3.11
C GLU A 5 -12.98 -14.42 -3.75
N LEU A 6 -12.95 -14.15 -5.04
CA LEU A 6 -11.72 -13.86 -5.78
C LEU A 6 -11.19 -12.47 -5.40
N LEU A 7 -9.98 -12.45 -4.84
CA LEU A 7 -9.23 -11.23 -4.61
C LEU A 7 -8.51 -10.82 -5.89
N ARG A 8 -8.48 -9.51 -6.19
CA ARG A 8 -7.77 -9.00 -7.35
C ARG A 8 -6.92 -7.79 -6.97
N LEU A 9 -5.60 -7.96 -7.08
CA LEU A 9 -4.64 -6.92 -6.72
C LEU A 9 -4.27 -6.08 -7.93
N HIS A 10 -4.64 -4.81 -7.91
CA HIS A 10 -4.16 -3.81 -8.86
C HIS A 10 -2.77 -3.34 -8.41
N TYR A 11 -1.77 -3.59 -9.23
CA TYR A 11 -0.37 -3.40 -8.88
C TYR A 11 0.41 -2.65 -9.97
N ALA A 12 1.57 -2.14 -9.60
CA ALA A 12 2.60 -1.70 -10.54
C ALA A 12 3.97 -2.24 -10.08
N PRO A 13 4.93 -2.45 -11.00
CA PRO A 13 6.31 -2.76 -10.63
C PRO A 13 6.92 -1.64 -9.78
N ASP A 14 7.86 -2.01 -8.91
CA ASP A 14 8.63 -1.08 -8.06
C ASP A 14 7.73 -0.09 -7.29
N ASN A 15 6.73 -0.62 -6.61
CA ASN A 15 5.68 0.14 -5.94
C ASN A 15 5.23 -0.60 -4.68
N ASP A 16 4.53 0.10 -3.77
CA ASP A 16 3.97 -0.41 -2.51
C ASP A 16 3.09 -1.63 -2.65
N SER A 17 2.50 -1.86 -3.82
CA SER A 17 1.75 -3.06 -4.11
C SER A 17 2.56 -4.35 -3.86
N LEU A 18 3.89 -4.27 -3.86
CA LEU A 18 4.75 -5.40 -3.50
C LEU A 18 4.50 -5.87 -2.06
N CYS A 19 4.31 -4.96 -1.11
CA CYS A 19 4.02 -5.32 0.29
C CYS A 19 2.73 -6.15 0.40
N VAL A 20 1.67 -5.72 -0.31
CA VAL A 20 0.40 -6.45 -0.36
C VAL A 20 0.58 -7.81 -1.03
N ARG A 21 1.32 -7.86 -2.12
CA ARG A 21 1.60 -9.11 -2.85
C ARG A 21 2.35 -10.11 -1.99
N LEU A 22 3.35 -9.65 -1.23
CA LEU A 22 4.09 -10.50 -0.29
C LEU A 22 3.17 -11.02 0.82
N ALA A 23 2.33 -10.17 1.40
CA ALA A 23 1.37 -10.60 2.42
C ALA A 23 0.39 -11.65 1.90
N LEU A 24 -0.18 -11.46 0.71
CA LEU A 24 -1.06 -12.44 0.06
C LEU A 24 -0.35 -13.77 -0.17
N HIS A 25 0.92 -13.73 -0.57
CA HIS A 25 1.72 -14.94 -0.79
C HIS A 25 2.02 -15.68 0.52
N GLU A 26 2.48 -14.98 1.55
CA GLU A 26 2.77 -15.56 2.87
C GLU A 26 1.53 -16.15 3.54
N LEU A 27 0.36 -15.56 3.29
CA LEU A 27 -0.93 -16.06 3.77
C LEU A 27 -1.47 -17.23 2.94
N GLY A 28 -0.80 -17.63 1.84
CA GLY A 28 -1.24 -18.70 0.95
C GLY A 28 -2.57 -18.39 0.24
N MET A 29 -2.92 -17.12 0.08
CA MET A 29 -4.19 -16.72 -0.52
C MET A 29 -4.16 -16.83 -2.04
N THR A 30 -5.28 -17.24 -2.62
CA THR A 30 -5.48 -17.21 -4.08
C THR A 30 -5.96 -15.84 -4.49
N TYR A 31 -5.29 -15.23 -5.47
CA TYR A 31 -5.64 -13.91 -5.99
C TYR A 31 -5.20 -13.75 -7.45
N GLU A 32 -5.81 -12.81 -8.14
CA GLU A 32 -5.37 -12.35 -9.46
C GLU A 32 -4.59 -11.05 -9.35
N THR A 33 -3.75 -10.77 -10.33
CA THR A 33 -3.05 -9.49 -10.45
C THR A 33 -3.52 -8.73 -11.68
N VAL A 34 -3.73 -7.42 -11.53
CA VAL A 34 -4.08 -6.50 -12.62
C VAL A 34 -2.99 -5.44 -12.71
N LEU A 35 -2.24 -5.45 -13.81
CA LEU A 35 -1.21 -4.44 -14.03
C LEU A 35 -1.85 -3.07 -14.29
N VAL A 36 -1.47 -2.09 -13.49
CA VAL A 36 -1.84 -0.67 -13.71
C VAL A 36 -0.66 0.02 -14.41
N ASP A 37 -0.78 0.19 -15.72
CA ASP A 37 0.29 0.83 -16.50
C ASP A 37 0.37 2.33 -16.19
N ARG A 38 1.39 2.70 -15.41
CA ARG A 38 1.64 4.10 -15.02
C ARG A 38 2.09 4.98 -16.19
N ARG A 39 2.69 4.39 -17.23
CA ARG A 39 3.12 5.13 -18.43
C ARG A 39 1.91 5.62 -19.23
N LEU A 40 0.89 4.79 -19.28
CA LEU A 40 -0.41 5.14 -19.87
C LEU A 40 -1.33 5.90 -18.91
N ARG A 41 -0.84 6.24 -17.71
CA ARG A 41 -1.62 6.88 -16.65
C ARG A 41 -2.90 6.12 -16.28
N ALA A 42 -2.90 4.79 -16.38
CA ALA A 42 -4.06 3.95 -16.09
C ALA A 42 -4.62 4.16 -14.67
N HIS A 43 -3.77 4.54 -13.71
CA HIS A 43 -4.17 4.93 -12.35
C HIS A 43 -4.98 6.25 -12.28
N LYS A 44 -5.13 6.97 -13.38
CA LYS A 44 -5.93 8.20 -13.51
C LYS A 44 -7.15 8.01 -14.42
N SER A 45 -7.42 6.79 -14.88
CA SER A 45 -8.64 6.48 -15.61
C SER A 45 -9.88 6.56 -14.70
N ASP A 46 -11.04 6.85 -15.27
CA ASP A 46 -12.29 6.91 -14.52
C ASP A 46 -12.59 5.59 -13.80
N ALA A 47 -12.31 4.46 -14.47
CA ALA A 47 -12.48 3.14 -13.88
C ALA A 47 -11.60 2.91 -12.64
N PHE A 48 -10.34 3.35 -12.67
CA PHE A 48 -9.46 3.23 -11.52
C PHE A 48 -9.82 4.22 -10.41
N LEU A 49 -10.16 5.46 -10.77
CA LEU A 49 -10.56 6.49 -9.81
C LEU A 49 -11.89 6.15 -9.11
N ALA A 50 -12.76 5.36 -9.73
CA ALA A 50 -13.95 4.82 -9.07
C ALA A 50 -13.60 3.83 -7.94
N MET A 51 -12.46 3.14 -8.02
CA MET A 51 -11.97 2.22 -6.98
C MET A 51 -11.14 2.95 -5.92
N ASN A 52 -10.29 3.88 -6.35
CA ASN A 52 -9.48 4.71 -5.47
C ASN A 52 -9.42 6.16 -5.99
N PRO A 53 -10.20 7.07 -5.41
CA PRO A 53 -10.27 8.47 -5.86
C PRO A 53 -8.93 9.22 -5.77
N ASN A 54 -7.98 8.73 -4.98
CA ASN A 54 -6.63 9.30 -4.91
C ASN A 54 -5.78 8.96 -6.15
N GLY A 55 -6.19 7.94 -6.92
CA GLY A 55 -5.44 7.47 -8.08
C GLY A 55 -4.05 6.96 -7.69
N LEU A 56 -3.96 6.22 -6.59
CA LEU A 56 -2.73 5.61 -6.08
C LEU A 56 -2.84 4.08 -6.06
N ILE A 57 -1.71 3.41 -6.18
CA ILE A 57 -1.55 1.96 -6.15
C ILE A 57 -0.92 1.59 -4.81
N PRO A 58 -1.35 0.49 -4.14
CA PRO A 58 -2.26 -0.57 -4.62
C PRO A 58 -3.75 -0.28 -4.43
N VAL A 59 -4.57 -1.09 -5.12
CA VAL A 59 -5.97 -1.34 -4.81
C VAL A 59 -6.18 -2.84 -4.74
N LEU A 60 -6.89 -3.32 -3.74
CA LEU A 60 -7.33 -4.72 -3.62
C LEU A 60 -8.84 -4.78 -3.78
N GLU A 61 -9.33 -5.42 -4.85
CA GLU A 61 -10.73 -5.77 -4.94
C GLU A 61 -11.01 -6.97 -4.03
N THR A 62 -12.01 -6.81 -3.18
CA THR A 62 -12.47 -7.81 -2.21
C THR A 62 -13.94 -8.11 -2.44
N PRO A 63 -14.50 -9.19 -1.85
CA PRO A 63 -15.94 -9.45 -1.88
C PRO A 63 -16.81 -8.31 -1.33
N LEU A 64 -16.22 -7.42 -0.52
CA LEU A 64 -16.92 -6.26 0.08
C LEU A 64 -16.74 -4.98 -0.74
N GLY A 65 -15.98 -5.04 -1.84
CA GLY A 65 -15.63 -3.90 -2.67
C GLY A 65 -14.14 -3.60 -2.68
N PRO A 66 -13.71 -2.57 -3.42
CA PRO A 66 -12.31 -2.19 -3.51
C PRO A 66 -11.80 -1.55 -2.22
N MET A 67 -10.58 -1.91 -1.84
CA MET A 67 -9.83 -1.32 -0.73
C MET A 67 -8.56 -0.65 -1.27
N PHE A 68 -8.20 0.48 -0.70
CA PHE A 68 -6.92 1.15 -0.92
C PHE A 68 -6.25 1.47 0.43
N GLU A 69 -5.05 2.05 0.43
CA GLU A 69 -4.10 2.16 1.54
C GLU A 69 -3.43 0.83 1.90
N THR A 70 -2.12 0.74 1.62
CA THR A 70 -1.32 -0.47 1.82
C THR A 70 -1.47 -1.04 3.24
N ALA A 71 -1.38 -0.18 4.27
CA ALA A 71 -1.50 -0.60 5.67
C ALA A 71 -2.90 -1.16 5.97
N ALA A 72 -3.95 -0.51 5.47
CA ALA A 72 -5.34 -0.96 5.69
C ALA A 72 -5.59 -2.32 5.02
N ILE A 73 -5.10 -2.51 3.79
CA ILE A 73 -5.20 -3.78 3.07
C ILE A 73 -4.48 -4.88 3.87
N ILE A 74 -3.25 -4.64 4.33
CA ILE A 74 -2.48 -5.63 5.10
C ILE A 74 -3.19 -5.97 6.41
N ILE A 75 -3.70 -4.98 7.15
CA ILE A 75 -4.44 -5.22 8.40
C ILE A 75 -5.68 -6.08 8.13
N TRP A 76 -6.44 -5.79 7.08
CA TRP A 76 -7.61 -6.56 6.72
C TRP A 76 -7.26 -8.01 6.37
N LEU A 77 -6.19 -8.24 5.60
CA LEU A 77 -5.73 -9.58 5.23
C LEU A 77 -5.30 -10.40 6.45
N VAL A 78 -4.47 -9.83 7.33
CA VAL A 78 -3.94 -10.52 8.51
C VAL A 78 -5.03 -10.81 9.55
N ASP A 79 -6.03 -9.94 9.67
CA ASP A 79 -7.17 -10.16 10.57
C ASP A 79 -8.12 -11.23 10.03
N ARG A 80 -8.35 -11.24 8.73
CA ARG A 80 -9.15 -12.26 8.06
C ARG A 80 -8.54 -13.65 8.23
N GLU A 81 -7.23 -13.79 7.95
CA GLU A 81 -6.52 -15.07 7.99
C GLU A 81 -5.96 -15.41 9.39
N ARG A 82 -6.02 -14.47 10.34
CA ARG A 82 -5.49 -14.60 11.71
C ARG A 82 -4.02 -15.02 11.74
N ALA A 83 -3.22 -14.48 10.84
CA ALA A 83 -1.81 -14.80 10.68
C ALA A 83 -0.97 -13.53 10.40
N LEU A 84 0.35 -13.63 10.48
CA LEU A 84 1.36 -12.60 10.27
C LEU A 84 1.32 -11.42 11.28
N MET A 85 0.29 -11.32 12.10
CA MET A 85 0.16 -10.28 13.12
C MET A 85 -0.54 -10.85 14.36
N PRO A 86 -0.24 -10.39 15.58
CA PRO A 86 -0.96 -10.83 16.78
C PRO A 86 -2.47 -10.61 16.64
N ASN A 87 -3.26 -11.53 17.20
CA ASN A 87 -4.72 -11.40 17.21
C ASN A 87 -5.17 -10.03 17.77
N PRO A 88 -6.30 -9.47 17.32
CA PRO A 88 -6.78 -8.17 17.78
C PRO A 88 -6.92 -8.03 19.31
N SER A 89 -7.22 -9.13 20.02
CA SER A 89 -7.33 -9.18 21.49
C SER A 89 -6.00 -9.40 22.22
N ALA A 90 -4.91 -9.71 21.52
CA ALA A 90 -3.62 -9.96 22.14
C ALA A 90 -2.93 -8.66 22.54
N PRO A 91 -2.30 -8.57 23.73
CA PRO A 91 -1.57 -7.36 24.16
C PRO A 91 -0.49 -6.91 23.15
N ALA A 92 0.17 -7.86 22.50
CA ALA A 92 1.19 -7.58 21.48
C ALA A 92 0.63 -6.87 20.22
N ARG A 93 -0.70 -6.90 20.01
CA ARG A 93 -1.35 -6.20 18.88
C ARG A 93 -1.08 -4.69 18.92
N MET A 94 -1.04 -4.10 20.10
CA MET A 94 -0.77 -2.67 20.27
C MET A 94 0.58 -2.29 19.63
N TYR A 95 1.62 -3.06 19.88
CA TYR A 95 2.95 -2.79 19.29
C TYR A 95 2.98 -3.01 17.78
N ALA A 96 2.31 -4.06 17.30
CA ALA A 96 2.21 -4.31 15.86
C ALA A 96 1.49 -3.16 15.14
N MET A 97 0.40 -2.65 15.70
CA MET A 97 -0.31 -1.49 15.17
C MET A 97 0.52 -0.21 15.23
N GLN A 98 1.25 0.02 16.33
CA GLN A 98 2.17 1.16 16.46
C GLN A 98 3.18 1.19 15.31
N TRP A 99 3.84 0.07 15.04
CA TRP A 99 4.81 -0.02 13.94
C TRP A 99 4.16 0.06 12.57
N MET A 100 2.97 -0.51 12.38
CA MET A 100 2.23 -0.38 11.12
C MET A 100 1.92 1.09 10.82
N MET A 101 1.45 1.85 11.83
CA MET A 101 1.15 3.27 11.67
C MET A 101 2.43 4.11 11.47
N TRP A 102 3.52 3.77 12.15
CA TRP A 102 4.81 4.43 11.93
C TRP A 102 5.30 4.22 10.49
N LEU A 103 5.23 2.99 9.97
CA LEU A 103 5.57 2.68 8.57
C LEU A 103 4.73 3.49 7.60
N ALA A 104 3.40 3.53 7.81
CA ALA A 104 2.47 4.22 6.92
C ALA A 104 2.59 5.75 6.97
N ASN A 105 2.85 6.32 8.16
CA ASN A 105 2.79 7.78 8.37
C ASN A 105 4.17 8.45 8.38
N THR A 106 5.24 7.72 8.60
CA THR A 106 6.59 8.28 8.75
C THR A 106 7.52 7.77 7.67
N LEU A 107 7.79 6.47 7.63
CA LEU A 107 8.77 5.92 6.70
C LEU A 107 8.30 6.06 5.24
N HIS A 108 7.10 5.59 4.95
CA HIS A 108 6.58 5.57 3.59
C HIS A 108 6.45 6.98 2.96
N PRO A 109 5.86 7.99 3.63
CA PRO A 109 5.83 9.35 3.09
C PRO A 109 7.24 9.95 2.88
N THR A 110 8.19 9.61 3.76
CA THR A 110 9.57 10.05 3.60
C THR A 110 10.23 9.42 2.36
N LEU A 111 10.02 8.12 2.13
CA LEU A 111 10.46 7.43 0.91
C LEU A 111 9.79 8.00 -0.33
N ARG A 112 8.49 8.30 -0.29
CA ARG A 112 7.80 8.96 -1.42
C ARG A 112 8.43 10.31 -1.75
N THR A 113 8.73 11.11 -0.74
CA THR A 113 9.40 12.41 -0.94
C THR A 113 10.79 12.25 -1.54
N LEU A 114 11.52 11.19 -1.15
CA LEU A 114 12.83 10.87 -1.69
C LEU A 114 12.75 10.44 -3.18
N PHE A 115 11.82 9.53 -3.51
CA PHE A 115 11.72 8.99 -4.87
C PHE A 115 10.96 9.89 -5.85
N TYR A 116 10.09 10.75 -5.37
CA TYR A 116 9.24 11.63 -6.17
C TYR A 116 9.29 13.08 -5.69
N PRO A 117 10.48 13.68 -5.53
CA PRO A 117 10.61 15.02 -4.93
C PRO A 117 9.82 16.10 -5.69
N ALA A 118 9.69 15.95 -7.01
CA ALA A 118 8.90 16.87 -7.83
C ALA A 118 7.39 16.90 -7.53
N GLN A 119 6.86 15.92 -6.78
CA GLN A 119 5.48 15.94 -6.30
C GLN A 119 5.30 16.76 -5.02
N TYR A 120 6.40 17.16 -4.38
CA TYR A 120 6.44 17.80 -3.07
C TYR A 120 7.20 19.15 -3.07
N ALA A 121 7.72 19.57 -4.23
CA ALA A 121 8.44 20.82 -4.40
C ALA A 121 7.85 21.61 -5.55
N ASP A 122 7.79 22.93 -5.37
CA ASP A 122 7.50 23.89 -6.44
C ASP A 122 8.84 24.49 -6.89
N GLY A 123 9.31 24.06 -8.07
CA GLY A 123 10.61 24.49 -8.63
C GLY A 123 11.77 23.58 -8.30
N ASP A 124 12.77 24.07 -7.54
CA ASP A 124 13.98 23.29 -7.22
C ASP A 124 13.70 22.12 -6.29
N ILE A 125 13.96 20.90 -6.76
CA ILE A 125 13.74 19.66 -6.01
C ILE A 125 14.87 19.29 -5.03
N ASP A 126 16.04 19.89 -5.17
CA ASP A 126 17.23 19.53 -4.36
C ASP A 126 17.02 19.71 -2.86
N PRO A 127 16.41 20.78 -2.36
CA PRO A 127 16.13 20.93 -0.93
C PRO A 127 15.21 19.84 -0.41
N THR A 128 14.16 19.52 -1.14
CA THR A 128 13.18 18.48 -0.79
C THR A 128 13.82 17.11 -0.73
N TYR A 129 14.64 16.75 -1.72
CA TYR A 129 15.40 15.50 -1.74
C TYR A 129 16.38 15.39 -0.57
N ARG A 130 17.16 16.44 -0.30
CA ARG A 130 18.10 16.47 0.83
C ARG A 130 17.40 16.29 2.18
N MET A 131 16.28 16.98 2.38
CA MET A 131 15.50 16.83 3.61
C MET A 131 14.93 15.43 3.80
N ALA A 132 14.43 14.80 2.75
CA ALA A 132 13.98 13.41 2.81
C ALA A 132 15.12 12.45 3.18
N LYS A 133 16.30 12.65 2.59
CA LYS A 133 17.50 11.85 2.90
C LYS A 133 17.94 12.01 4.36
N ILE A 134 17.95 13.22 4.90
CA ILE A 134 18.28 13.50 6.31
C ILE A 134 17.27 12.80 7.22
N ARG A 135 15.97 12.88 6.93
CA ARG A 135 14.93 12.23 7.71
C ARG A 135 15.10 10.70 7.76
N LEU A 136 15.45 10.07 6.65
CA LEU A 136 15.70 8.62 6.63
C LEU A 136 16.90 8.20 7.50
N GLN A 137 17.88 9.08 7.69
CA GLN A 137 19.05 8.79 8.54
C GLN A 137 18.76 8.96 10.04
N GLN A 138 17.64 9.59 10.40
CA GLN A 138 17.22 9.83 11.77
C GLN A 138 16.29 8.74 12.33
N HIS A 139 15.84 7.83 11.48
CA HIS A 139 14.94 6.71 11.80
C HIS A 139 15.62 5.35 11.62
#